data_34e12682e1834e494f1949a4980ea4fa
#
_entry.id   34e12682e1834e494f1949a4980ea4fa
#
_cell.length_a   1.000
_cell.length_b   1.000
_cell.length_c   1.000
_cell.angle_alpha   90.00
_cell.angle_beta   90.00
_cell.angle_gamma   90.00
#
_symmetry.space_group_name_H-M   'P 1'
#
loop_
_entity.id
_entity.type
_entity.pdbx_description
1 polymer ?
#
loop_
_entity_poly.entity_id
_entity_poly.type
_entity_poly.pdbx_seq_one_letter_code
_entity_poly.pdbx_strand_id
1 'polypeptide(L)'
;MRRLALACLPILLWACQPKKAAEQTNGRSVVDSARTKAESVNDFQIVPGLRVGPVRYSTSEAELLRLLGPEVVTVGDSIYGAEGDVLIGTTLYKDTADQLQILYQDSAQRQHPELVLIRPYVVDADGTPLPDVKPTRWSTADGVRIGMPLRELEQRNGKPFRLWGFGWDYGGSVSNWQGGRFDMGTQTMLSVMLAPPSTLSPAQTRALDSVSGDGEFMSSNQAMQLLGPVVQTMQVTLKP
;
A
#
# COMPACT_ATOMS: atom_id res chain seq x y z
N MET A 1 56.98 -39.09 -66.45
CA MET A 1 56.27 -37.91 -66.89
C MET A 1 54.97 -37.83 -66.09
N ARG A 2 54.94 -37.07 -65.01
CA ARG A 2 53.78 -36.95 -64.11
C ARG A 2 53.29 -35.51 -64.22
N ARG A 3 52.05 -35.33 -64.72
CA ARG A 3 51.37 -34.03 -64.76
C ARG A 3 50.70 -33.77 -63.45
N LEU A 4 51.08 -32.68 -62.74
CA LEU A 4 50.38 -32.14 -61.58
C LEU A 4 49.14 -31.38 -62.09
N ALA A 5 47.97 -31.72 -61.54
CA ALA A 5 46.77 -30.96 -61.73
C ALA A 5 46.58 -30.07 -60.48
N LEU A 6 46.50 -28.73 -60.67
CA LEU A 6 46.17 -27.74 -59.67
C LEU A 6 44.66 -27.68 -59.47
N ALA A 7 44.18 -27.98 -58.31
CA ALA A 7 42.79 -27.80 -57.91
C ALA A 7 42.59 -26.43 -57.28
N CYS A 8 41.83 -25.56 -57.94
CA CYS A 8 41.34 -24.29 -57.36
C CYS A 8 40.17 -24.56 -56.42
N LEU A 9 40.32 -24.17 -55.16
CA LEU A 9 39.23 -24.12 -54.11
C LEU A 9 38.56 -22.77 -54.18
N PRO A 10 37.23 -22.68 -54.29
CA PRO A 10 36.51 -21.40 -54.11
C PRO A 10 36.35 -21.07 -52.63
N ILE A 11 36.79 -19.87 -52.20
CA ILE A 11 36.60 -19.31 -50.92
C ILE A 11 35.15 -18.81 -50.84
N LEU A 12 34.31 -19.44 -50.02
CA LEU A 12 32.98 -18.98 -49.66
C LEU A 12 33.11 -17.88 -48.62
N LEU A 13 32.90 -16.64 -49.03
CA LEU A 13 32.72 -15.49 -48.13
C LEU A 13 31.35 -15.58 -47.43
N TRP A 14 31.35 -15.96 -46.20
CA TRP A 14 30.17 -15.92 -45.37
C TRP A 14 29.95 -14.48 -44.90
N ALA A 15 28.98 -13.78 -45.52
CA ALA A 15 28.53 -12.48 -45.10
C ALA A 15 27.77 -12.61 -43.80
N CYS A 16 28.36 -12.17 -42.68
CA CYS A 16 27.65 -11.92 -41.42
C CYS A 16 26.68 -10.75 -41.61
N GLN A 17 25.39 -11.05 -41.73
CA GLN A 17 24.36 -10.04 -41.62
C GLN A 17 24.25 -9.64 -40.12
N PRO A 18 24.28 -8.35 -39.77
CA PRO A 18 23.98 -7.91 -38.40
C PRO A 18 22.49 -8.20 -38.11
N LYS A 19 22.22 -9.07 -37.14
CA LYS A 19 20.89 -9.22 -36.58
C LYS A 19 20.45 -7.84 -36.08
N LYS A 20 19.36 -7.31 -36.64
CA LYS A 20 18.62 -6.18 -36.09
C LYS A 20 18.30 -6.51 -34.63
N ALA A 21 18.91 -5.81 -33.72
CA ALA A 21 18.48 -5.80 -32.31
C ALA A 21 17.04 -5.29 -32.29
N ALA A 22 16.14 -6.17 -31.89
CA ALA A 22 14.71 -5.83 -31.76
C ALA A 22 14.52 -4.72 -30.77
N GLU A 23 13.74 -3.78 -31.15
CA GLU A 23 13.07 -2.69 -30.46
C GLU A 23 12.46 -3.12 -29.10
N GLN A 24 13.28 -3.17 -28.04
CA GLN A 24 12.80 -3.33 -26.66
C GLN A 24 12.97 -2.06 -25.80
N THR A 25 13.40 -0.96 -26.41
CA THR A 25 13.70 0.29 -25.66
C THR A 25 12.52 1.23 -25.51
N ASN A 26 11.43 1.11 -26.30
CA ASN A 26 10.34 2.08 -26.22
C ASN A 26 9.35 1.85 -25.08
N GLY A 27 9.12 0.60 -24.66
CA GLY A 27 8.17 0.31 -23.58
C GLY A 27 8.66 0.83 -22.22
N ARG A 28 9.93 0.64 -21.91
CA ARG A 28 10.50 1.01 -20.61
C ARG A 28 10.57 2.53 -20.39
N SER A 29 10.88 3.30 -21.43
CA SER A 29 10.95 4.77 -21.35
C SER A 29 9.56 5.40 -21.19
N VAL A 30 8.51 4.84 -21.77
CA VAL A 30 7.13 5.34 -21.65
C VAL A 30 6.58 5.07 -20.23
N VAL A 31 6.82 3.86 -19.72
CA VAL A 31 6.42 3.48 -18.36
C VAL A 31 7.13 4.37 -17.31
N ASP A 32 8.43 4.57 -17.45
CA ASP A 32 9.20 5.44 -16.55
C ASP A 32 8.72 6.89 -16.61
N SER A 33 8.38 7.41 -17.79
CA SER A 33 7.86 8.77 -17.97
C SER A 33 6.45 8.94 -17.37
N ALA A 34 5.57 7.94 -17.54
CA ALA A 34 4.23 7.96 -16.96
C ALA A 34 4.29 7.88 -15.42
N ARG A 35 5.15 7.03 -14.88
CA ARG A 35 5.39 6.93 -13.44
C ARG A 35 5.94 8.21 -12.85
N THR A 36 6.92 8.85 -13.50
CA THR A 36 7.48 10.14 -13.06
C THR A 36 6.42 11.25 -13.08
N LYS A 37 5.53 11.28 -14.09
CA LYS A 37 4.41 12.21 -14.15
C LYS A 37 3.42 11.98 -13.01
N ALA A 38 3.04 10.73 -12.75
CA ALA A 38 2.15 10.38 -11.65
C ALA A 38 2.75 10.77 -10.28
N GLU A 39 4.05 10.56 -10.09
CA GLU A 39 4.77 10.97 -8.88
C GLU A 39 4.84 12.49 -8.72
N SER A 40 4.90 13.27 -9.80
CA SER A 40 4.86 14.74 -9.74
C SER A 40 3.49 15.30 -9.36
N VAL A 41 2.42 14.54 -9.58
CA VAL A 41 1.03 14.92 -9.26
C VAL A 41 0.62 14.48 -7.86
N ASN A 42 1.26 13.43 -7.33
CA ASN A 42 0.95 12.85 -6.04
C ASN A 42 1.99 13.26 -4.99
N ASP A 43 1.55 14.02 -3.99
CA ASP A 43 2.37 14.45 -2.86
C ASP A 43 2.43 13.43 -1.70
N PHE A 44 1.74 12.29 -1.83
CA PHE A 44 1.63 11.23 -0.82
C PHE A 44 1.13 11.71 0.56
N GLN A 45 0.48 12.86 0.59
CA GLN A 45 -0.08 13.42 1.82
C GLN A 45 -1.49 12.89 2.08
N ILE A 46 -1.73 12.53 3.35
CA ILE A 46 -3.04 12.18 3.87
C ILE A 46 -3.58 13.38 4.63
N VAL A 47 -4.71 13.91 4.20
CA VAL A 47 -5.46 14.95 4.91
C VAL A 47 -6.83 14.37 5.25
N PRO A 48 -7.02 13.86 6.49
CA PRO A 48 -8.24 13.16 6.90
C PRO A 48 -9.51 13.98 6.60
N GLY A 49 -10.51 13.33 6.05
CA GLY A 49 -11.77 13.96 5.64
C GLY A 49 -11.73 14.74 4.32
N LEU A 50 -10.54 15.07 3.80
CA LEU A 50 -10.41 15.95 2.64
C LEU A 50 -9.80 15.25 1.42
N ARG A 51 -8.63 14.58 1.58
CA ARG A 51 -7.92 13.94 0.47
C ARG A 51 -6.85 12.94 0.90
N VAL A 52 -6.51 12.05 -0.01
CA VAL A 52 -5.32 11.20 0.05
C VAL A 52 -4.56 11.37 -1.28
N GLY A 53 -3.46 12.11 -1.26
CA GLY A 53 -2.80 12.56 -2.49
C GLY A 53 -3.78 13.25 -3.44
N PRO A 54 -3.94 12.75 -4.67
CA PRO A 54 -4.87 13.32 -5.65
C PRO A 54 -6.33 12.90 -5.43
N VAL A 55 -6.60 11.91 -4.57
CA VAL A 55 -7.96 11.37 -4.34
C VAL A 55 -8.74 12.29 -3.42
N ARG A 56 -9.86 12.82 -3.91
CA ARG A 56 -10.84 13.64 -3.18
C ARG A 56 -12.22 13.05 -3.35
N TYR A 57 -13.19 13.46 -2.56
CA TYR A 57 -14.58 13.05 -2.72
C TYR A 57 -15.14 13.32 -4.13
N SER A 58 -14.68 14.38 -4.78
CA SER A 58 -15.10 14.76 -6.15
C SER A 58 -14.29 14.09 -7.28
N THR A 59 -13.29 13.25 -6.97
CA THR A 59 -12.40 12.66 -7.97
C THR A 59 -12.93 11.32 -8.46
N SER A 60 -13.41 11.22 -9.70
CA SER A 60 -13.86 9.93 -10.27
C SER A 60 -12.71 8.99 -10.65
N GLU A 61 -13.01 7.69 -10.80
CA GLU A 61 -12.06 6.70 -11.34
C GLU A 61 -11.51 7.13 -12.71
N ALA A 62 -12.38 7.58 -13.60
CA ALA A 62 -11.98 8.05 -14.93
C ALA A 62 -11.03 9.26 -14.86
N GLU A 63 -11.23 10.15 -13.91
CA GLU A 63 -10.35 11.28 -13.69
C GLU A 63 -8.99 10.85 -13.13
N LEU A 64 -8.96 9.91 -12.19
CA LEU A 64 -7.71 9.32 -11.68
C LEU A 64 -6.92 8.65 -12.81
N LEU A 65 -7.60 7.87 -13.66
CA LEU A 65 -6.97 7.22 -14.80
C LEU A 65 -6.36 8.24 -15.78
N ARG A 66 -7.09 9.33 -16.07
CA ARG A 66 -6.58 10.41 -16.93
C ARG A 66 -5.39 11.15 -16.32
N LEU A 67 -5.41 11.35 -15.00
CA LEU A 67 -4.41 12.11 -14.27
C LEU A 67 -3.11 11.33 -14.05
N LEU A 68 -3.24 10.07 -13.60
CA LEU A 68 -2.12 9.23 -13.16
C LEU A 68 -1.68 8.20 -14.21
N GLY A 69 -2.57 7.85 -15.13
CA GLY A 69 -2.30 6.86 -16.17
C GLY A 69 -2.57 5.41 -15.76
N PRO A 70 -2.68 4.50 -16.77
CA PRO A 70 -3.01 3.10 -16.56
C PRO A 70 -1.91 2.30 -15.84
N GLU A 71 -0.69 2.82 -15.80
CA GLU A 71 0.44 2.19 -15.10
C GLU A 71 0.32 2.33 -13.56
N VAL A 72 -0.50 3.29 -13.11
CA VAL A 72 -0.71 3.56 -11.68
C VAL A 72 -2.11 3.15 -11.24
N VAL A 73 -3.09 3.21 -12.13
CA VAL A 73 -4.51 3.05 -11.81
C VAL A 73 -5.04 1.73 -12.34
N THR A 74 -5.40 0.83 -11.44
CA THR A 74 -6.15 -0.39 -11.75
C THR A 74 -7.63 -0.10 -11.52
N VAL A 75 -8.39 -0.05 -12.62
CA VAL A 75 -9.82 0.25 -12.61
C VAL A 75 -10.66 -1.01 -12.32
N GLY A 76 -11.78 -0.86 -11.61
CA GLY A 76 -12.70 -1.97 -11.35
C GLY A 76 -12.05 -3.14 -10.60
N ASP A 77 -11.09 -2.86 -9.73
CA ASP A 77 -10.34 -3.88 -8.98
C ASP A 77 -11.18 -4.49 -7.85
N SER A 78 -10.91 -5.77 -7.57
CA SER A 78 -11.51 -6.49 -6.44
C SER A 78 -10.78 -6.13 -5.15
N ILE A 79 -11.50 -5.56 -4.19
CA ILE A 79 -10.98 -5.13 -2.89
C ILE A 79 -11.61 -6.02 -1.83
N TYR A 80 -10.76 -6.73 -1.10
CA TYR A 80 -11.20 -7.64 -0.04
C TYR A 80 -11.47 -6.87 1.26
N GLY A 81 -12.68 -7.00 1.77
CA GLY A 81 -13.15 -6.46 3.03
C GLY A 81 -12.98 -7.43 4.20
N ALA A 82 -13.59 -7.10 5.34
CA ALA A 82 -13.76 -8.01 6.47
C ALA A 82 -14.75 -9.14 6.12
N GLU A 83 -14.73 -10.23 6.87
CA GLU A 83 -15.69 -11.36 6.76
C GLU A 83 -15.75 -11.99 5.35
N GLY A 84 -14.72 -11.78 4.52
CA GLY A 84 -14.65 -12.34 3.16
C GLY A 84 -15.40 -11.54 2.10
N ASP A 85 -15.88 -10.36 2.42
CA ASP A 85 -16.53 -9.47 1.46
C ASP A 85 -15.58 -9.07 0.33
N VAL A 86 -16.13 -9.03 -0.90
CA VAL A 86 -15.41 -8.54 -2.09
C VAL A 86 -16.15 -7.34 -2.66
N LEU A 87 -15.49 -6.19 -2.62
CA LEU A 87 -16.01 -4.93 -3.11
C LEU A 87 -15.29 -4.53 -4.42
N ILE A 88 -15.97 -3.83 -5.32
CA ILE A 88 -15.36 -3.32 -6.54
C ILE A 88 -14.99 -1.86 -6.34
N GLY A 89 -13.72 -1.55 -6.61
CA GLY A 89 -13.18 -0.21 -6.44
C GLY A 89 -12.03 0.08 -7.41
N THR A 90 -11.16 0.99 -7.03
CA THR A 90 -9.97 1.38 -7.80
C THR A 90 -8.74 1.18 -6.93
N THR A 91 -7.69 0.57 -7.47
CA THR A 91 -6.39 0.45 -6.78
C THR A 91 -5.36 1.34 -7.45
N LEU A 92 -4.69 2.18 -6.68
CA LEU A 92 -3.50 2.92 -7.12
C LEU A 92 -2.26 2.20 -6.65
N TYR A 93 -1.20 2.22 -7.47
CA TYR A 93 0.10 1.59 -7.18
C TYR A 93 -0.03 0.12 -6.75
N LYS A 94 -0.89 -0.63 -7.42
CA LYS A 94 -1.16 -2.04 -7.11
C LYS A 94 0.14 -2.84 -6.99
N ASP A 95 0.17 -3.77 -6.03
CA ASP A 95 1.30 -4.66 -5.73
C ASP A 95 2.60 -3.93 -5.37
N THR A 96 2.47 -2.74 -4.77
CA THR A 96 3.62 -1.97 -4.26
C THR A 96 3.43 -1.55 -2.80
N ALA A 97 4.50 -1.06 -2.17
CA ALA A 97 4.43 -0.48 -0.84
C ALA A 97 3.55 0.77 -0.74
N ASP A 98 3.27 1.43 -1.86
CA ASP A 98 2.39 2.60 -1.92
C ASP A 98 0.95 2.24 -2.33
N GLN A 99 0.58 0.96 -2.32
CA GLN A 99 -0.76 0.52 -2.67
C GLN A 99 -1.82 1.24 -1.85
N LEU A 100 -2.83 1.74 -2.57
CA LEU A 100 -3.96 2.47 -2.03
C LEU A 100 -5.22 2.01 -2.76
N GLN A 101 -6.24 1.64 -2.00
CA GLN A 101 -7.50 1.12 -2.53
C GLN A 101 -8.63 2.11 -2.24
N ILE A 102 -9.47 2.35 -3.21
CA ILE A 102 -10.55 3.36 -3.18
C ILE A 102 -11.89 2.66 -3.30
N LEU A 103 -12.74 2.85 -2.32
CA LEU A 103 -14.14 2.48 -2.37
C LEU A 103 -15.00 3.72 -2.58
N TYR A 104 -16.03 3.56 -3.39
CA TYR A 104 -16.91 4.65 -3.81
C TYR A 104 -18.29 4.49 -3.20
N GLN A 105 -19.00 5.59 -3.01
CA GLN A 105 -20.38 5.58 -2.57
C GLN A 105 -21.29 4.77 -3.54
N ASP A 106 -21.00 4.85 -4.83
CA ASP A 106 -21.61 4.04 -5.88
C ASP A 106 -20.52 3.24 -6.61
N SER A 107 -20.45 1.93 -6.34
CA SER A 107 -19.47 1.03 -6.93
C SER A 107 -19.63 0.85 -8.45
N ALA A 108 -20.83 1.11 -9.01
CA ALA A 108 -21.08 0.99 -10.43
C ALA A 108 -20.57 2.22 -11.20
N GLN A 109 -20.77 3.42 -10.67
CA GLN A 109 -20.36 4.67 -11.31
C GLN A 109 -18.95 5.12 -10.94
N ARG A 110 -18.48 4.78 -9.74
CA ARG A 110 -17.15 5.12 -9.21
C ARG A 110 -16.77 6.60 -9.36
N GLN A 111 -17.71 7.48 -8.94
CA GLN A 111 -17.56 8.93 -9.06
C GLN A 111 -17.18 9.63 -7.76
N HIS A 112 -17.64 9.11 -6.62
CA HIS A 112 -17.47 9.72 -5.31
C HIS A 112 -16.73 8.79 -4.36
N PRO A 113 -15.38 8.88 -4.28
CA PRO A 113 -14.59 8.17 -3.29
C PRO A 113 -15.08 8.47 -1.89
N GLU A 114 -15.47 7.43 -1.15
CA GLU A 114 -15.95 7.55 0.22
C GLU A 114 -14.89 7.07 1.21
N LEU A 115 -14.26 5.94 0.90
CA LEU A 115 -13.27 5.31 1.76
C LEU A 115 -11.98 5.03 0.99
N VAL A 116 -10.87 5.46 1.53
CA VAL A 116 -9.53 5.19 0.99
C VAL A 116 -8.76 4.33 1.98
N LEU A 117 -8.34 3.15 1.54
CA LEU A 117 -7.60 2.18 2.32
C LEU A 117 -6.12 2.24 1.94
N ILE A 118 -5.26 2.57 2.88
CA ILE A 118 -3.81 2.50 2.70
C ILE A 118 -3.35 1.14 3.23
N ARG A 119 -3.14 0.20 2.30
CA ARG A 119 -2.77 -1.19 2.56
C ARG A 119 -1.56 -1.56 1.70
N PRO A 120 -0.34 -1.31 2.16
CA PRO A 120 0.88 -1.65 1.42
C PRO A 120 0.94 -3.13 1.07
N TYR A 121 1.36 -3.44 -0.15
CA TYR A 121 1.69 -4.80 -0.55
C TYR A 121 3.13 -5.11 -0.12
N VAL A 122 3.27 -5.74 1.03
CA VAL A 122 4.56 -6.01 1.69
C VAL A 122 4.77 -7.48 2.04
N VAL A 123 3.74 -8.30 1.79
CA VAL A 123 3.76 -9.76 1.94
C VAL A 123 3.18 -10.39 0.68
N ASP A 124 3.60 -11.61 0.38
CA ASP A 124 2.99 -12.41 -0.70
C ASP A 124 1.64 -13.04 -0.28
N ALA A 125 1.06 -13.87 -1.16
CA ALA A 125 -0.21 -14.55 -0.92
C ALA A 125 -0.16 -15.53 0.27
N ASP A 126 1.01 -16.02 0.62
CA ASP A 126 1.25 -16.94 1.74
C ASP A 126 1.58 -16.18 3.04
N GLY A 127 1.56 -14.84 3.01
CA GLY A 127 1.88 -13.98 4.16
C GLY A 127 3.39 -13.84 4.43
N THR A 128 4.25 -14.28 3.50
CA THR A 128 5.70 -14.16 3.63
C THR A 128 6.12 -12.72 3.29
N PRO A 129 6.95 -12.06 4.13
CA PRO A 129 7.45 -10.74 3.81
C PRO A 129 8.22 -10.70 2.49
N LEU A 130 7.87 -9.75 1.62
CA LEU A 130 8.58 -9.53 0.37
C LEU A 130 9.98 -8.95 0.67
N PRO A 131 11.02 -9.38 -0.08
CA PRO A 131 12.37 -8.85 0.09
C PRO A 131 12.45 -7.39 -0.40
N ASP A 132 13.30 -6.59 0.23
CA ASP A 132 13.69 -5.24 -0.19
C ASP A 132 12.53 -4.24 -0.39
N VAL A 133 11.38 -4.46 0.26
CA VAL A 133 10.25 -3.53 0.19
C VAL A 133 10.59 -2.23 0.93
N LYS A 134 10.53 -1.13 0.21
CA LYS A 134 10.68 0.21 0.81
C LYS A 134 9.43 0.55 1.62
N PRO A 135 9.58 1.34 2.70
CA PRO A 135 8.42 1.89 3.41
C PRO A 135 7.52 2.69 2.46
N THR A 136 6.21 2.66 2.70
CA THR A 136 5.27 3.51 1.96
C THR A 136 5.56 4.99 2.21
N ARG A 137 5.28 5.82 1.20
CA ARG A 137 5.43 7.27 1.25
C ARG A 137 4.24 7.99 1.89
N TRP A 138 3.10 7.30 2.04
CA TRP A 138 1.87 7.87 2.61
C TRP A 138 2.03 8.27 4.07
N SER A 139 1.74 9.54 4.37
CA SER A 139 1.74 10.05 5.75
C SER A 139 0.80 11.23 5.92
N THR A 140 0.34 11.44 7.17
CA THR A 140 -0.36 12.68 7.54
C THR A 140 0.64 13.80 7.83
N ALA A 141 0.17 15.04 7.88
CA ALA A 141 1.00 16.19 8.29
C ALA A 141 1.57 16.03 9.70
N ASP A 142 0.82 15.33 10.58
CA ASP A 142 1.27 14.98 11.94
C ASP A 142 2.23 13.78 11.96
N GLY A 143 2.58 13.23 10.79
CA GLY A 143 3.52 12.15 10.60
C GLY A 143 3.00 10.76 10.96
N VAL A 144 1.67 10.55 11.07
CA VAL A 144 1.10 9.20 11.17
C VAL A 144 1.35 8.48 9.85
N ARG A 145 1.92 7.28 9.93
CA ARG A 145 2.32 6.47 8.77
C ARG A 145 2.30 4.99 9.10
N ILE A 146 2.27 4.18 8.08
CA ILE A 146 2.47 2.72 8.21
C ILE A 146 3.86 2.44 8.81
N GLY A 147 3.95 1.42 9.65
CA GLY A 147 5.17 1.06 10.38
C GLY A 147 5.44 1.91 11.62
N MET A 148 4.60 2.92 11.92
CA MET A 148 4.75 3.71 13.15
C MET A 148 4.51 2.84 14.39
N PRO A 149 5.45 2.78 15.37
CA PRO A 149 5.26 2.04 16.61
C PRO A 149 4.13 2.61 17.46
N LEU A 150 3.41 1.73 18.18
CA LEU A 150 2.36 2.10 19.14
C LEU A 150 2.78 3.26 20.06
N ARG A 151 3.99 3.17 20.61
CA ARG A 151 4.52 4.19 21.54
C ARG A 151 4.67 5.55 20.88
N GLU A 152 5.13 5.61 19.64
CA GLU A 152 5.23 6.85 18.87
C GLU A 152 3.84 7.41 18.57
N LEU A 153 2.88 6.56 18.21
CA LEU A 153 1.51 6.95 17.94
C LEU A 153 0.85 7.52 19.21
N GLU A 154 1.05 6.89 20.37
CA GLU A 154 0.55 7.37 21.66
C GLU A 154 1.15 8.75 22.02
N GLN A 155 2.46 8.91 21.83
CA GLN A 155 3.12 10.20 22.06
C GLN A 155 2.56 11.31 21.17
N ARG A 156 2.32 11.01 19.87
CA ARG A 156 1.74 11.98 18.93
C ARG A 156 0.28 12.29 19.23
N ASN A 157 -0.49 11.32 19.72
CA ASN A 157 -1.85 11.53 20.21
C ASN A 157 -1.88 12.41 21.47
N GLY A 158 -0.76 12.43 22.24
CA GLY A 158 -0.62 13.17 23.48
C GLY A 158 -1.32 12.53 24.68
N LYS A 159 -1.99 11.40 24.48
CA LYS A 159 -2.71 10.61 25.49
C LYS A 159 -2.72 9.13 25.10
N PRO A 160 -2.79 8.20 26.08
CA PRO A 160 -3.16 6.82 25.81
C PRO A 160 -4.52 6.75 25.13
N PHE A 161 -4.66 5.81 24.20
CA PHE A 161 -5.90 5.57 23.47
C PHE A 161 -6.37 4.12 23.63
N ARG A 162 -7.58 3.79 23.17
CA ARG A 162 -8.11 2.44 23.19
C ARG A 162 -7.97 1.79 21.80
N LEU A 163 -7.70 0.50 21.80
CA LEU A 163 -7.69 -0.34 20.61
C LEU A 163 -8.24 -1.72 20.95
N TRP A 164 -8.78 -2.39 19.93
CA TRP A 164 -9.24 -3.77 20.06
C TRP A 164 -8.09 -4.74 20.21
N GLY A 165 -8.29 -5.82 20.96
CA GLY A 165 -7.33 -6.92 21.06
C GLY A 165 -7.11 -7.61 19.72
N PHE A 166 -6.06 -8.42 19.60
CA PHE A 166 -5.65 -9.07 18.36
C PHE A 166 -6.33 -10.42 18.12
N GLY A 167 -6.17 -10.97 16.90
CA GLY A 167 -6.61 -12.31 16.55
C GLY A 167 -8.01 -12.44 15.96
N TRP A 168 -8.60 -11.33 15.50
CA TRP A 168 -9.87 -11.27 14.77
C TRP A 168 -9.88 -10.10 13.78
N ASP A 169 -10.91 -9.97 12.95
CA ASP A 169 -10.95 -9.08 11.79
C ASP A 169 -10.72 -7.59 12.12
N TYR A 170 -11.16 -7.14 13.29
CA TYR A 170 -10.98 -5.75 13.73
C TYR A 170 -9.84 -5.58 14.75
N GLY A 171 -9.08 -6.66 14.99
CA GLY A 171 -7.99 -6.67 15.96
C GLY A 171 -6.94 -5.60 15.68
N GLY A 172 -6.53 -4.88 16.73
CA GLY A 172 -5.56 -3.79 16.63
C GLY A 172 -6.12 -2.46 16.12
N SER A 173 -7.40 -2.40 15.72
CA SER A 173 -8.03 -1.13 15.33
C SER A 173 -8.17 -0.21 16.51
N VAL A 174 -7.79 1.06 16.34
CA VAL A 174 -8.03 2.10 17.36
C VAL A 174 -9.53 2.36 17.46
N SER A 175 -10.09 2.09 18.62
CA SER A 175 -11.53 2.27 18.90
C SER A 175 -11.85 3.66 19.44
N ASN A 176 -10.94 4.27 20.18
CA ASN A 176 -11.17 5.58 20.77
C ASN A 176 -9.86 6.31 21.10
N TRP A 177 -9.69 7.53 20.60
CA TRP A 177 -8.50 8.36 20.80
C TRP A 177 -8.44 9.05 22.18
N GLN A 178 -9.47 8.90 23.01
CA GLN A 178 -9.55 9.41 24.38
C GLN A 178 -9.38 10.93 24.51
N GLY A 179 -9.91 11.70 23.56
CA GLY A 179 -9.75 13.15 23.51
C GLY A 179 -8.31 13.59 23.28
N GLY A 180 -7.50 12.74 22.65
CA GLY A 180 -6.16 13.09 22.20
C GLY A 180 -6.19 13.87 20.88
N ARG A 181 -5.00 14.15 20.32
CA ARG A 181 -4.84 14.96 19.10
C ARG A 181 -5.59 14.39 17.88
N PHE A 182 -5.73 13.08 17.78
CA PHE A 182 -6.39 12.42 16.66
C PHE A 182 -7.89 12.20 16.89
N ASP A 183 -8.43 12.66 18.04
CA ASP A 183 -9.86 12.63 18.33
C ASP A 183 -10.56 13.76 17.57
N MET A 184 -11.10 13.41 16.41
CA MET A 184 -11.80 14.37 15.52
C MET A 184 -13.33 14.37 15.78
N GLY A 185 -13.76 13.97 16.96
CA GLY A 185 -15.16 13.91 17.38
C GLY A 185 -15.85 12.61 16.93
N THR A 186 -17.20 12.65 16.82
CA THR A 186 -18.03 11.46 16.57
C THR A 186 -17.82 10.80 15.21
N GLN A 187 -17.11 11.43 14.28
CA GLN A 187 -16.81 10.88 12.98
C GLN A 187 -15.29 10.85 12.79
N THR A 188 -14.69 9.70 13.03
CA THR A 188 -13.27 9.49 12.78
C THR A 188 -13.00 9.50 11.28
N MET A 189 -12.30 10.52 10.80
CA MET A 189 -11.90 10.65 9.39
C MET A 189 -10.65 9.82 9.09
N LEU A 190 -9.90 9.41 10.10
CA LEU A 190 -8.73 8.55 10.01
C LEU A 190 -8.88 7.39 10.98
N SER A 191 -9.05 6.20 10.46
CA SER A 191 -8.96 4.96 11.23
C SER A 191 -7.57 4.36 11.08
N VAL A 192 -7.03 3.84 12.17
CA VAL A 192 -5.71 3.23 12.22
C VAL A 192 -5.84 1.83 12.82
N MET A 193 -5.23 0.86 12.17
CA MET A 193 -5.12 -0.50 12.66
C MET A 193 -3.65 -0.85 12.86
N LEU A 194 -3.33 -1.39 14.02
CA LEU A 194 -2.00 -1.86 14.38
C LEU A 194 -1.94 -3.39 14.26
N ALA A 195 -0.75 -3.91 14.00
CA ALA A 195 -0.49 -5.35 14.03
C ALA A 195 0.73 -5.66 14.89
N PRO A 196 0.80 -6.85 15.49
CA PRO A 196 2.00 -7.34 16.12
C PRO A 196 3.17 -7.39 15.13
N PRO A 197 4.44 -7.30 15.60
CA PRO A 197 5.60 -7.56 14.76
C PRO A 197 5.52 -8.97 14.13
N SER A 198 6.04 -9.13 12.91
CA SER A 198 6.06 -10.41 12.19
C SER A 198 6.89 -11.49 12.89
N THR A 199 7.87 -11.08 13.70
CA THR A 199 8.69 -11.98 14.50
C THR A 199 8.58 -11.60 15.97
N LEU A 200 8.16 -12.55 16.81
CA LEU A 200 7.94 -12.33 18.24
C LEU A 200 8.97 -13.08 19.07
N SER A 201 9.51 -12.42 20.08
CA SER A 201 10.22 -13.09 21.17
C SER A 201 9.25 -13.86 22.08
N PRO A 202 9.70 -14.83 22.88
CA PRO A 202 8.83 -15.55 23.82
C PRO A 202 8.09 -14.63 24.81
N ALA A 203 8.66 -13.48 25.15
CA ALA A 203 7.99 -12.49 25.99
C ALA A 203 6.86 -11.76 25.24
N GLN A 204 7.08 -11.44 23.97
CA GLN A 204 6.07 -10.81 23.13
C GLN A 204 4.93 -11.78 22.76
N THR A 205 5.23 -13.09 22.58
CA THR A 205 4.18 -14.09 22.38
C THR A 205 3.22 -14.13 23.57
N ARG A 206 3.75 -14.18 24.80
CA ARG A 206 2.91 -14.14 26.02
C ARG A 206 2.14 -12.82 26.17
N ALA A 207 2.76 -11.71 25.74
CA ALA A 207 2.09 -10.41 25.74
C ALA A 207 0.93 -10.41 24.74
N LEU A 208 1.14 -10.95 23.53
CA LEU A 208 0.08 -11.09 22.51
C LEU A 208 -1.09 -11.92 23.04
N ASP A 209 -0.81 -13.08 23.65
CA ASP A 209 -1.86 -13.95 24.22
C ASP A 209 -2.73 -13.19 25.24
N SER A 210 -2.12 -12.28 26.04
CA SER A 210 -2.84 -11.50 27.06
C SER A 210 -3.63 -10.30 26.54
N VAL A 211 -3.42 -9.89 25.29
CA VAL A 211 -4.12 -8.80 24.60
C VAL A 211 -4.84 -9.27 23.34
N SER A 212 -5.09 -10.56 23.20
CA SER A 212 -5.90 -11.16 22.15
C SER A 212 -7.38 -11.24 22.53
N GLY A 213 -8.25 -11.35 21.50
CA GLY A 213 -9.70 -11.40 21.66
C GLY A 213 -10.39 -10.08 21.34
N ASP A 214 -11.70 -10.05 21.53
CA ASP A 214 -12.61 -8.95 21.19
C ASP A 214 -12.72 -7.87 22.28
N GLY A 215 -11.87 -7.93 23.31
CA GLY A 215 -11.79 -6.92 24.37
C GLY A 215 -11.05 -5.67 23.92
N GLU A 216 -11.40 -4.52 24.53
CA GLU A 216 -10.64 -3.28 24.38
C GLU A 216 -9.49 -3.16 25.37
N PHE A 217 -8.36 -2.70 24.92
CA PHE A 217 -7.17 -2.43 25.73
C PHE A 217 -6.71 -0.98 25.59
N MET A 218 -6.12 -0.45 26.65
CA MET A 218 -5.42 0.83 26.58
C MET A 218 -4.08 0.66 25.87
N SER A 219 -3.68 1.59 25.02
CA SER A 219 -2.35 1.63 24.40
C SER A 219 -1.22 1.61 25.44
N SER A 220 -1.44 2.19 26.63
CA SER A 220 -0.52 2.18 27.76
C SER A 220 -0.49 0.87 28.57
N ASN A 221 -1.33 -0.13 28.23
CA ASN A 221 -1.29 -1.45 28.86
C ASN A 221 0.13 -2.07 28.74
N GLN A 222 0.65 -2.63 29.85
CA GLN A 222 2.01 -3.14 29.89
C GLN A 222 2.29 -4.24 28.84
N ALA A 223 1.34 -5.15 28.63
CA ALA A 223 1.49 -6.20 27.62
C ALA A 223 1.43 -5.60 26.20
N MET A 224 0.53 -4.62 25.96
CA MET A 224 0.47 -3.90 24.69
C MET A 224 1.77 -3.16 24.37
N GLN A 225 2.37 -2.49 25.36
CA GLN A 225 3.66 -1.81 25.25
C GLN A 225 4.84 -2.78 25.05
N LEU A 226 4.79 -3.96 25.70
CA LEU A 226 5.80 -5.01 25.53
C LEU A 226 5.72 -5.69 24.16
N LEU A 227 4.51 -5.95 23.68
CA LEU A 227 4.25 -6.48 22.33
C LEU A 227 4.81 -5.55 21.26
N GLY A 228 4.61 -4.24 21.43
CA GLY A 228 5.13 -3.20 20.54
C GLY A 228 4.53 -3.26 19.12
N PRO A 229 3.18 -3.32 18.98
CA PRO A 229 2.58 -3.35 17.66
C PRO A 229 2.86 -2.08 16.86
N VAL A 230 2.78 -2.19 15.53
CA VAL A 230 3.02 -1.10 14.59
C VAL A 230 1.78 -0.82 13.74
N VAL A 231 1.62 0.39 13.26
CA VAL A 231 0.55 0.75 12.31
C VAL A 231 0.72 -0.10 11.05
N GLN A 232 -0.28 -0.93 10.74
CA GLN A 232 -0.30 -1.83 9.59
C GLN A 232 -1.14 -1.28 8.44
N THR A 233 -2.32 -0.73 8.76
CA THR A 233 -3.21 -0.14 7.77
C THR A 233 -3.79 1.17 8.28
N MET A 234 -4.14 2.04 7.35
CA MET A 234 -4.90 3.26 7.62
C MET A 234 -6.11 3.32 6.68
N GLN A 235 -7.20 3.90 7.17
CA GLN A 235 -8.40 4.15 6.37
C GLN A 235 -8.77 5.62 6.52
N VAL A 236 -9.08 6.26 5.40
CA VAL A 236 -9.50 7.67 5.37
C VAL A 236 -10.90 7.76 4.80
N THR A 237 -11.83 8.29 5.59
CA THR A 237 -13.16 8.66 5.11
C THR A 237 -13.07 10.03 4.48
N LEU A 238 -13.56 10.15 3.24
CA LEU A 238 -13.66 11.42 2.52
C LEU A 238 -15.08 11.98 2.63
N LYS A 239 -15.19 13.29 2.66
CA LYS A 239 -16.48 13.99 2.74
C LYS A 239 -16.68 14.92 1.57
N PRO A 240 -17.96 15.22 1.20
CA PRO A 240 -18.32 16.25 0.24
C PRO A 240 -17.71 17.60 0.53
#